data_a75a9e14eda6fe52934e6f3b68e3e343
#
_entry.id   a75a9e14eda6fe52934e6f3b68e3e343
#
_cell.length_a   1.000
_cell.length_b   1.000
_cell.length_c   1.000
_cell.angle_alpha   90.00
_cell.angle_beta   90.00
_cell.angle_gamma   90.00
#
_symmetry.space_group_name_H-M   'P 1'
#
loop_
_entity.id
_entity.type
_entity.pdbx_description
1 polymer ?
#
loop_
_entity_poly.entity_id
_entity_poly.type
_entity_poly.pdbx_seq_one_letter_code
_entity_poly.pdbx_strand_id
1 'polypeptide(L)'
;MGVSYAYHKVIAGFLRALVKPRLHLHPKPDDTIFIPSRDAGRTIRANVYKSSNATQPNPVLINFCGSGGVLPTYGNDDEYCRLVASQTRYTVLDVQYRLAPEHPFPAAFQDAEDVIDWVRSQRDSFDTSEISLSGFSSGGNLALSVSSASTHFCQEGQPSIFHAVISLYGPTNMALSTPEKPQVDYSNWIMRKIFPPFSHLCHKCQGIDKIDSRDSRLSPLFTDPRNFPDNVLTITASQCSFALEAEELTKKIDSIDGKFAVYKRMEGCAHGWDKEAIRGTSQCAAKEEAYSLVISMLQGKNDALLTNVKSKE
;
A
#
# COMPACT_ATOMS: atom_id res chain seq x y z
N MET A 1 5.70 15.45 26.41
CA MET A 1 6.16 15.24 25.02
C MET A 1 7.64 15.60 24.94
N GLY A 2 8.51 14.65 24.56
CA GLY A 2 9.97 14.84 24.70
C GLY A 2 10.58 15.67 23.57
N VAL A 3 11.81 16.17 23.80
CA VAL A 3 12.66 16.91 22.86
C VAL A 3 12.75 16.17 21.49
N SER A 4 12.77 14.84 21.49
CA SER A 4 12.79 13.98 20.30
C SER A 4 11.56 14.19 19.40
N TYR A 5 10.35 14.33 19.96
CA TYR A 5 9.13 14.55 19.17
C TYR A 5 9.15 15.93 18.48
N ALA A 6 9.51 16.97 19.23
CA ALA A 6 9.60 18.32 18.65
C ALA A 6 10.62 18.38 17.50
N TYR A 7 11.76 17.72 17.65
CA TYR A 7 12.80 17.59 16.62
C TYR A 7 12.26 16.90 15.36
N HIS A 8 11.62 15.73 15.49
CA HIS A 8 11.05 15.00 14.35
C HIS A 8 9.94 15.80 13.67
N LYS A 9 9.13 16.54 14.42
CA LYS A 9 8.07 17.40 13.86
C LYS A 9 8.65 18.54 13.01
N VAL A 10 9.72 19.18 13.46
CA VAL A 10 10.40 20.23 12.70
C VAL A 10 10.99 19.70 11.41
N ILE A 11 11.69 18.55 11.46
CA ILE A 11 12.29 17.93 10.26
C ILE A 11 11.21 17.47 9.29
N ALA A 12 10.16 16.80 9.77
CA ALA A 12 9.04 16.39 8.93
C ALA A 12 8.36 17.60 8.28
N GLY A 13 8.15 18.69 9.02
CA GLY A 13 7.62 19.94 8.49
C GLY A 13 8.47 20.54 7.38
N PHE A 14 9.80 20.56 7.57
CA PHE A 14 10.74 21.01 6.55
C PHE A 14 10.71 20.15 5.30
N LEU A 15 10.75 18.82 5.45
CA LEU A 15 10.64 17.88 4.32
C LEU A 15 9.33 18.05 3.57
N ARG A 16 8.21 18.18 4.28
CA ARG A 16 6.89 18.41 3.67
C ARG A 16 6.88 19.70 2.85
N ALA A 17 7.51 20.78 3.36
CA ALA A 17 7.63 22.04 2.66
C ALA A 17 8.49 21.92 1.38
N LEU A 18 9.56 21.12 1.41
CA LEU A 18 10.42 20.86 0.24
C LEU A 18 9.75 19.99 -0.83
N VAL A 19 8.94 19.02 -0.41
CA VAL A 19 8.32 18.04 -1.32
C VAL A 19 7.01 18.58 -1.89
N LYS A 20 6.23 19.33 -1.12
CA LYS A 20 4.91 19.84 -1.52
C LYS A 20 4.86 20.55 -2.89
N PRO A 21 5.81 21.43 -3.27
CA PRO A 21 5.80 22.05 -4.59
C PRO A 21 6.08 21.11 -5.75
N ARG A 22 6.70 19.94 -5.45
CA ARG A 22 7.02 18.90 -6.44
C ARG A 22 5.91 17.88 -6.60
N LEU A 23 5.01 17.78 -5.61
CA LEU A 23 3.82 16.96 -5.68
C LEU A 23 2.76 17.72 -6.47
N HIS A 24 2.68 17.47 -7.76
CA HIS A 24 1.64 18.05 -8.63
C HIS A 24 0.32 17.29 -8.39
N LEU A 25 -0.20 17.39 -7.15
CA LEU A 25 -1.40 16.66 -6.73
C LEU A 25 -2.65 17.39 -7.21
N HIS A 26 -3.19 16.96 -8.31
CA HIS A 26 -4.47 17.44 -8.85
C HIS A 26 -5.40 16.24 -9.10
N PRO A 27 -5.77 15.48 -8.05
CA PRO A 27 -6.66 14.34 -8.22
C PRO A 27 -8.01 14.78 -8.77
N LYS A 28 -8.60 13.94 -9.62
CA LYS A 28 -9.91 14.18 -10.25
C LYS A 28 -10.87 13.03 -9.89
N PRO A 29 -11.21 12.84 -8.61
CA PRO A 29 -12.19 11.83 -8.21
C PRO A 29 -13.57 12.18 -8.74
N ASP A 30 -14.46 11.18 -8.79
CA ASP A 30 -15.87 11.40 -9.10
C ASP A 30 -16.62 11.98 -7.90
N ASP A 31 -16.11 11.71 -6.67
CA ASP A 31 -16.69 12.19 -5.43
C ASP A 31 -15.62 12.22 -4.32
N THR A 32 -15.92 12.89 -3.23
CA THR A 32 -15.12 12.86 -2.00
C THR A 32 -16.05 12.65 -0.82
N ILE A 33 -15.76 11.62 -0.03
CA ILE A 33 -16.54 11.25 1.15
C ILE A 33 -15.75 11.46 2.43
N PHE A 34 -16.48 11.60 3.55
CA PHE A 34 -15.91 11.76 4.88
C PHE A 34 -16.44 10.64 5.77
N ILE A 35 -15.59 9.68 6.05
CA ILE A 35 -15.89 8.46 6.78
C ILE A 35 -15.72 8.73 8.28
N PRO A 36 -16.68 8.36 9.14
CA PRO A 36 -16.53 8.49 10.59
C PRO A 36 -15.31 7.71 11.10
N SER A 37 -14.53 8.35 11.97
CA SER A 37 -13.44 7.70 12.68
C SER A 37 -13.89 7.24 14.06
N ARG A 38 -13.17 6.28 14.66
CA ARG A 38 -13.31 5.90 16.07
C ARG A 38 -13.04 7.07 17.04
N ASP A 39 -12.26 8.06 16.58
CA ASP A 39 -12.00 9.27 17.36
C ASP A 39 -13.17 10.24 17.25
N ALA A 40 -13.79 10.61 18.37
CA ALA A 40 -14.96 11.46 18.39
C ALA A 40 -14.74 12.80 17.66
N GLY A 41 -15.66 13.14 16.77
CA GLY A 41 -15.64 14.41 15.99
C GLY A 41 -14.64 14.44 14.83
N ARG A 42 -13.93 13.32 14.55
CA ARG A 42 -13.01 13.22 13.41
C ARG A 42 -13.63 12.41 12.27
N THR A 43 -13.32 12.79 11.05
CA THR A 43 -13.62 12.02 9.85
C THR A 43 -12.34 11.73 9.07
N ILE A 44 -12.37 10.63 8.31
CA ILE A 44 -11.33 10.23 7.38
C ILE A 44 -11.82 10.56 5.97
N ARG A 45 -11.06 11.38 5.26
CA ARG A 45 -11.39 11.74 3.88
C ARG A 45 -11.00 10.61 2.93
N ALA A 46 -11.86 10.29 1.96
CA ALA A 46 -11.55 9.38 0.87
C ALA A 46 -12.05 9.95 -0.46
N ASN A 47 -11.20 9.90 -1.48
CA ASN A 47 -11.58 10.15 -2.86
C ASN A 47 -12.23 8.91 -3.45
N VAL A 48 -13.34 9.08 -4.18
CA VAL A 48 -14.11 7.99 -4.78
C VAL A 48 -13.94 8.01 -6.29
N TYR A 49 -13.52 6.89 -6.86
CA TYR A 49 -13.46 6.66 -8.30
C TYR A 49 -14.45 5.56 -8.64
N LYS A 50 -15.55 5.94 -9.28
CA LYS A 50 -16.66 5.04 -9.59
C LYS A 50 -16.34 4.18 -10.80
N SER A 51 -16.64 2.89 -10.71
CA SER A 51 -16.58 2.03 -11.89
C SER A 51 -17.69 2.41 -12.88
N SER A 52 -17.33 2.49 -14.16
CA SER A 52 -18.31 2.68 -15.24
C SER A 52 -19.10 1.41 -15.58
N ASN A 53 -18.62 0.25 -15.14
CA ASN A 53 -19.13 -1.07 -15.50
C ASN A 53 -19.84 -1.79 -14.34
N ALA A 54 -20.10 -1.09 -13.25
CA ALA A 54 -20.61 -1.71 -12.05
C ALA A 54 -22.13 -1.62 -11.93
N THR A 55 -22.73 -2.75 -11.50
CA THR A 55 -24.11 -2.80 -10.96
C THR A 55 -24.02 -2.82 -9.44
N GLN A 56 -24.81 -2.04 -8.73
CA GLN A 56 -24.77 -2.04 -7.27
C GLN A 56 -25.43 -3.29 -6.68
N PRO A 57 -24.89 -3.81 -5.56
CA PRO A 57 -23.67 -3.37 -4.85
C PRO A 57 -22.39 -3.71 -5.62
N ASN A 58 -21.40 -2.80 -5.56
CA ASN A 58 -20.15 -2.93 -6.30
C ASN A 58 -19.03 -3.54 -5.46
N PRO A 59 -18.11 -4.32 -6.03
CA PRO A 59 -16.81 -4.59 -5.40
C PRO A 59 -16.09 -3.28 -5.08
N VAL A 60 -15.32 -3.28 -3.98
CA VAL A 60 -14.59 -2.10 -3.54
C VAL A 60 -13.11 -2.38 -3.36
N LEU A 61 -12.26 -1.51 -3.91
CA LEU A 61 -10.83 -1.46 -3.66
C LEU A 61 -10.51 -0.27 -2.76
N ILE A 62 -9.98 -0.52 -1.58
CA ILE A 62 -9.51 0.51 -0.66
C ILE A 62 -8.02 0.69 -0.92
N ASN A 63 -7.61 1.88 -1.38
CA ASN A 63 -6.22 2.22 -1.70
C ASN A 63 -5.61 3.12 -0.62
N PHE A 64 -4.35 2.83 -0.27
CA PHE A 64 -3.55 3.60 0.66
C PHE A 64 -2.32 4.15 -0.05
N CYS A 65 -2.19 5.48 -0.09
CA CYS A 65 -1.09 6.13 -0.81
C CYS A 65 0.28 5.88 -0.15
N GLY A 66 1.32 5.90 -0.97
CA GLY A 66 2.71 5.84 -0.51
C GLY A 66 3.17 7.18 0.06
N SER A 67 3.59 7.22 1.32
CA SER A 67 3.92 8.45 2.03
C SER A 67 5.14 8.33 2.94
N GLY A 68 5.72 7.13 3.08
CA GLY A 68 6.64 6.82 4.18
C GLY A 68 6.01 6.98 5.56
N GLY A 69 4.67 7.10 5.63
CA GLY A 69 3.91 7.43 6.85
C GLY A 69 4.08 8.89 7.31
N VAL A 70 4.73 9.75 6.51
CA VAL A 70 5.12 11.12 6.90
C VAL A 70 4.72 12.17 5.86
N LEU A 71 4.86 11.88 4.55
CA LEU A 71 4.66 12.86 3.48
C LEU A 71 3.18 12.99 3.09
N PRO A 72 2.67 14.21 2.80
CA PRO A 72 1.28 14.45 2.43
C PRO A 72 1.02 14.16 0.94
N THR A 73 1.14 12.91 0.55
CA THR A 73 1.05 12.42 -0.84
C THR A 73 -0.34 11.94 -1.25
N TYR A 74 -1.34 12.13 -0.41
CA TYR A 74 -2.73 11.79 -0.72
C TYR A 74 -3.19 12.40 -2.05
N GLY A 75 -3.76 11.57 -2.93
CA GLY A 75 -4.14 11.93 -4.29
C GLY A 75 -3.03 11.71 -5.34
N ASN A 76 -1.84 11.22 -4.95
CA ASN A 76 -0.77 10.89 -5.90
C ASN A 76 -1.06 9.63 -6.72
N ASP A 77 -2.04 8.85 -6.29
CA ASP A 77 -2.47 7.60 -6.92
C ASP A 77 -3.69 7.78 -7.84
N ASP A 78 -4.06 9.04 -8.18
CA ASP A 78 -5.23 9.37 -9.01
C ASP A 78 -5.29 8.56 -10.32
N GLU A 79 -4.18 8.51 -11.06
CA GLU A 79 -4.10 7.76 -12.32
C GLU A 79 -4.36 6.26 -12.11
N TYR A 80 -3.75 5.68 -11.09
CA TYR A 80 -3.96 4.27 -10.72
C TYR A 80 -5.42 4.01 -10.34
N CYS A 81 -5.96 4.81 -9.44
CA CYS A 81 -7.34 4.66 -8.96
C CYS A 81 -8.35 4.79 -10.11
N ARG A 82 -8.14 5.78 -10.98
CA ARG A 82 -8.96 5.97 -12.17
C ARG A 82 -8.86 4.80 -13.15
N LEU A 83 -7.64 4.30 -13.39
CA LEU A 83 -7.42 3.17 -14.29
C LEU A 83 -8.13 1.91 -13.79
N VAL A 84 -7.96 1.57 -12.50
CA VAL A 84 -8.62 0.41 -11.90
C VAL A 84 -10.14 0.55 -11.98
N ALA A 85 -10.70 1.70 -11.60
CA ALA A 85 -12.14 1.94 -11.66
C ALA A 85 -12.70 1.84 -13.08
N SER A 86 -11.95 2.30 -14.09
CA SER A 86 -12.39 2.28 -15.50
C SER A 86 -12.30 0.90 -16.15
N GLN A 87 -11.38 0.04 -15.71
CA GLN A 87 -11.10 -1.25 -16.34
C GLN A 87 -11.61 -2.45 -15.54
N THR A 88 -12.16 -2.23 -14.34
CA THR A 88 -12.72 -3.30 -13.50
C THR A 88 -14.13 -2.96 -13.05
N ARG A 89 -14.75 -3.88 -12.28
CA ARG A 89 -16.05 -3.62 -11.61
C ARG A 89 -15.88 -2.86 -10.28
N TYR A 90 -14.63 -2.64 -9.85
CA TYR A 90 -14.34 -2.07 -8.55
C TYR A 90 -14.57 -0.56 -8.50
N THR A 91 -15.32 -0.09 -7.52
CA THR A 91 -15.21 1.30 -7.06
C THR A 91 -13.95 1.42 -6.21
N VAL A 92 -13.15 2.46 -6.44
CA VAL A 92 -11.90 2.67 -5.69
C VAL A 92 -12.07 3.80 -4.68
N LEU A 93 -11.68 3.55 -3.44
CA LEU A 93 -11.59 4.53 -2.36
C LEU A 93 -10.10 4.83 -2.09
N ASP A 94 -9.60 5.99 -2.49
CA ASP A 94 -8.26 6.44 -2.13
C ASP A 94 -8.32 7.18 -0.78
N VAL A 95 -7.64 6.65 0.24
CA VAL A 95 -7.85 7.02 1.64
C VAL A 95 -6.77 7.95 2.16
N GLN A 96 -7.19 9.06 2.76
CA GLN A 96 -6.31 9.99 3.49
C GLN A 96 -6.14 9.54 4.95
N TYR A 97 -5.24 8.61 5.19
CA TYR A 97 -4.92 8.16 6.55
C TYR A 97 -3.99 9.13 7.29
N ARG A 98 -3.97 9.07 8.62
CA ARG A 98 -3.14 9.92 9.50
C ARG A 98 -1.65 9.68 9.28
N LEU A 99 -0.87 10.76 9.39
CA LEU A 99 0.57 10.75 9.19
C LEU A 99 1.33 11.06 10.48
N ALA A 100 2.50 10.44 10.60
CA ALA A 100 3.47 10.74 11.63
C ALA A 100 4.26 12.03 11.26
N PRO A 101 4.88 12.70 12.22
CA PRO A 101 4.96 12.38 13.65
C PRO A 101 3.76 12.84 14.47
N GLU A 102 2.79 13.58 13.90
CA GLU A 102 1.61 14.04 14.64
C GLU A 102 0.76 12.88 15.12
N HIS A 103 0.67 11.83 14.31
CA HIS A 103 -0.09 10.62 14.59
C HIS A 103 0.81 9.39 14.32
N PRO A 104 1.66 9.01 15.28
CA PRO A 104 2.53 7.85 15.12
C PRO A 104 1.71 6.54 15.10
N PHE A 105 2.38 5.42 14.84
CA PHE A 105 1.76 4.10 14.94
C PHE A 105 1.04 3.94 16.31
N PRO A 106 -0.17 3.37 16.34
CA PRO A 106 -0.89 2.68 15.25
C PRO A 106 -1.94 3.55 14.50
N ALA A 107 -1.82 4.88 14.49
CA ALA A 107 -2.89 5.75 14.02
C ALA A 107 -3.34 5.47 12.56
N ALA A 108 -2.40 5.26 11.61
CA ALA A 108 -2.74 4.92 10.23
C ALA A 108 -3.44 3.55 10.14
N PHE A 109 -2.99 2.58 10.93
CA PHE A 109 -3.60 1.24 11.00
C PHE A 109 -5.05 1.31 11.49
N GLN A 110 -5.30 2.11 12.54
CA GLN A 110 -6.65 2.37 13.06
C GLN A 110 -7.55 3.07 12.04
N ASP A 111 -7.01 4.03 11.27
CA ASP A 111 -7.78 4.68 10.20
C ASP A 111 -8.18 3.69 9.10
N ALA A 112 -7.27 2.77 8.74
CA ALA A 112 -7.60 1.72 7.79
C ALA A 112 -8.71 0.79 8.30
N GLU A 113 -8.67 0.39 9.57
CA GLU A 113 -9.75 -0.39 10.21
C GLU A 113 -11.08 0.36 10.17
N ASP A 114 -11.09 1.65 10.54
CA ASP A 114 -12.32 2.48 10.55
C ASP A 114 -12.95 2.56 9.15
N VAL A 115 -12.13 2.71 8.10
CA VAL A 115 -12.59 2.75 6.70
C VAL A 115 -13.18 1.40 6.28
N ILE A 116 -12.53 0.29 6.63
CA ILE A 116 -13.02 -1.05 6.30
C ILE A 116 -14.35 -1.34 7.00
N ASP A 117 -14.48 -0.99 8.27
CA ASP A 117 -15.74 -1.15 9.01
C ASP A 117 -16.87 -0.30 8.41
N TRP A 118 -16.55 0.94 8.03
CA TRP A 118 -17.53 1.78 7.36
C TRP A 118 -17.98 1.15 6.02
N VAL A 119 -17.05 0.69 5.19
CA VAL A 119 -17.38 -0.02 3.93
C VAL A 119 -18.29 -1.22 4.19
N ARG A 120 -17.98 -2.05 5.19
CA ARG A 120 -18.78 -3.22 5.57
C ARG A 120 -20.19 -2.86 6.05
N SER A 121 -20.39 -1.64 6.54
CA SER A 121 -21.70 -1.13 6.92
C SER A 121 -22.55 -0.64 5.74
N GLN A 122 -21.93 -0.36 4.57
CA GLN A 122 -22.57 0.20 3.38
C GLN A 122 -23.00 -0.88 2.36
N ARG A 123 -23.73 -1.91 2.80
CA ARG A 123 -24.08 -3.10 1.99
C ARG A 123 -24.93 -2.81 0.76
N ASP A 124 -25.66 -1.71 0.74
CA ASP A 124 -26.45 -1.28 -0.42
C ASP A 124 -25.54 -0.69 -1.53
N SER A 125 -24.37 -0.21 -1.17
CA SER A 125 -23.43 0.43 -2.07
C SER A 125 -22.27 -0.50 -2.45
N PHE A 126 -21.79 -1.31 -1.50
CA PHE A 126 -20.61 -2.16 -1.69
C PHE A 126 -20.90 -3.64 -1.47
N ASP A 127 -20.40 -4.47 -2.36
CA ASP A 127 -20.34 -5.91 -2.15
C ASP A 127 -19.28 -6.24 -1.09
N THR A 128 -19.76 -6.55 0.11
CA THR A 128 -18.88 -6.82 1.24
C THR A 128 -18.19 -8.19 1.18
N SER A 129 -18.51 -9.03 0.20
CA SER A 129 -17.79 -10.27 -0.09
C SER A 129 -16.59 -10.05 -1.03
N GLU A 130 -16.52 -8.90 -1.73
CA GLU A 130 -15.45 -8.55 -2.65
C GLU A 130 -14.72 -7.26 -2.22
N ILE A 131 -14.35 -7.13 -0.96
CA ILE A 131 -13.48 -6.05 -0.47
C ILE A 131 -12.04 -6.41 -0.78
N SER A 132 -11.32 -5.56 -1.51
CA SER A 132 -9.89 -5.69 -1.77
C SER A 132 -9.13 -4.48 -1.23
N LEU A 133 -7.86 -4.71 -0.87
CA LEU A 133 -6.98 -3.65 -0.39
C LEU A 133 -5.81 -3.46 -1.36
N SER A 134 -5.38 -2.23 -1.56
CA SER A 134 -4.14 -1.92 -2.29
C SER A 134 -3.38 -0.79 -1.63
N GLY A 135 -2.10 -0.69 -1.98
CA GLY A 135 -1.33 0.46 -1.54
C GLY A 135 0.10 0.47 -2.09
N PHE A 136 0.70 1.63 -1.95
CA PHE A 136 2.04 1.93 -2.45
C PHE A 136 3.00 2.19 -1.30
N SER A 137 4.21 1.64 -1.31
CA SER A 137 5.23 1.88 -0.28
C SER A 137 4.66 1.66 1.14
N SER A 138 4.66 2.68 2.00
CA SER A 138 4.03 2.61 3.34
C SER A 138 2.54 2.26 3.29
N GLY A 139 1.82 2.66 2.24
CA GLY A 139 0.43 2.24 2.02
C GLY A 139 0.32 0.76 1.65
N GLY A 140 1.30 0.23 0.89
CA GLY A 140 1.39 -1.21 0.58
C GLY A 140 1.69 -2.04 1.83
N ASN A 141 2.54 -1.56 2.74
CA ASN A 141 2.73 -2.13 4.05
C ASN A 141 1.41 -2.11 4.85
N LEU A 142 0.72 -0.97 4.88
CA LEU A 142 -0.55 -0.82 5.59
C LEU A 142 -1.61 -1.79 5.08
N ALA A 143 -1.76 -1.94 3.75
CA ALA A 143 -2.69 -2.88 3.15
C ALA A 143 -2.40 -4.33 3.56
N LEU A 144 -1.13 -4.77 3.46
CA LEU A 144 -0.70 -6.10 3.88
C LEU A 144 -0.93 -6.33 5.38
N SER A 145 -0.56 -5.36 6.21
CA SER A 145 -0.66 -5.48 7.66
C SER A 145 -2.11 -5.54 8.13
N VAL A 146 -2.99 -4.66 7.65
CA VAL A 146 -4.38 -4.64 8.10
C VAL A 146 -5.15 -5.86 7.61
N SER A 147 -4.82 -6.38 6.40
CA SER A 147 -5.50 -7.56 5.85
C SER A 147 -5.12 -8.88 6.54
N SER A 148 -4.02 -8.90 7.31
CA SER A 148 -3.48 -10.14 7.87
C SER A 148 -3.23 -10.11 9.37
N ALA A 149 -3.12 -8.93 9.99
CA ALA A 149 -2.75 -8.77 11.39
C ALA A 149 -3.78 -8.01 12.23
N SER A 150 -4.86 -7.48 11.63
CA SER A 150 -5.94 -6.88 12.40
C SER A 150 -6.73 -7.96 13.12
N THR A 151 -6.67 -7.97 14.46
CA THR A 151 -7.48 -8.87 15.30
C THR A 151 -8.98 -8.63 15.16
N HIS A 152 -9.36 -7.51 14.57
CA HIS A 152 -10.75 -7.16 14.27
C HIS A 152 -11.28 -7.91 13.05
N PHE A 153 -10.43 -8.18 12.05
CA PHE A 153 -10.82 -8.82 10.79
C PHE A 153 -10.24 -10.23 10.63
N CYS A 154 -9.14 -10.53 11.27
CA CYS A 154 -8.43 -11.79 11.16
C CYS A 154 -8.69 -12.63 12.42
N GLN A 155 -9.54 -13.64 12.31
CA GLN A 155 -9.83 -14.59 13.38
C GLN A 155 -9.22 -15.94 13.01
N GLU A 156 -8.57 -16.58 13.98
CA GLU A 156 -7.92 -17.88 13.77
C GLU A 156 -8.92 -18.92 13.24
N GLY A 157 -8.54 -19.60 12.16
CA GLY A 157 -9.37 -20.62 11.52
C GLY A 157 -10.55 -20.09 10.71
N GLN A 158 -10.71 -18.78 10.57
CA GLN A 158 -11.75 -18.19 9.71
C GLN A 158 -11.16 -17.72 8.38
N PRO A 159 -11.92 -17.81 7.28
CA PRO A 159 -11.51 -17.24 6.00
C PRO A 159 -11.32 -15.72 6.12
N SER A 160 -10.41 -15.18 5.32
CA SER A 160 -10.25 -13.72 5.23
C SER A 160 -11.54 -13.07 4.72
N ILE A 161 -11.87 -11.91 5.30
CA ILE A 161 -12.96 -11.07 4.79
C ILE A 161 -12.58 -10.31 3.51
N PHE A 162 -11.30 -10.33 3.14
CA PHE A 162 -10.79 -9.64 1.97
C PHE A 162 -10.65 -10.60 0.79
N HIS A 163 -11.11 -10.15 -0.38
CA HIS A 163 -10.96 -10.90 -1.62
C HIS A 163 -9.51 -10.93 -2.11
N ALA A 164 -8.82 -9.79 -2.04
CA ALA A 164 -7.42 -9.67 -2.44
C ALA A 164 -6.68 -8.59 -1.65
N VAL A 165 -5.35 -8.73 -1.57
CA VAL A 165 -4.45 -7.65 -1.14
C VAL A 165 -3.34 -7.44 -2.16
N ILE A 166 -3.07 -6.17 -2.50
CA ILE A 166 -2.12 -5.75 -3.52
C ILE A 166 -1.14 -4.75 -2.92
N SER A 167 0.14 -5.07 -2.97
CA SER A 167 1.20 -4.19 -2.46
C SER A 167 2.19 -3.84 -3.55
N LEU A 168 2.33 -2.54 -3.84
CA LEU A 168 3.34 -2.02 -4.74
C LEU A 168 4.50 -1.48 -3.91
N TYR A 169 5.65 -2.12 -4.01
CA TYR A 169 6.92 -1.83 -3.32
C TYR A 169 6.77 -1.50 -1.81
N GLY A 170 5.80 -2.15 -1.15
CA GLY A 170 5.61 -2.01 0.30
C GLY A 170 6.70 -2.74 1.09
N PRO A 171 7.28 -2.11 2.13
CA PRO A 171 8.14 -2.83 3.07
C PRO A 171 7.34 -3.87 3.84
N THR A 172 7.92 -5.05 4.07
CA THR A 172 7.27 -6.14 4.80
C THR A 172 7.99 -6.54 6.08
N ASN A 173 9.22 -6.03 6.28
CA ASN A 173 10.06 -6.30 7.44
C ASN A 173 10.63 -4.99 8.01
N MET A 174 10.04 -4.50 9.09
CA MET A 174 10.52 -3.31 9.81
C MET A 174 11.53 -3.66 10.91
N ALA A 175 11.81 -4.96 11.14
CA ALA A 175 12.82 -5.39 12.08
C ALA A 175 14.25 -5.12 11.58
N LEU A 176 14.43 -5.03 10.26
CA LEU A 176 15.69 -4.61 9.66
C LEU A 176 15.68 -3.11 9.40
N SER A 177 16.67 -2.41 9.90
CA SER A 177 16.92 -1.02 9.51
C SER A 177 17.35 -0.95 8.04
N THR A 178 17.18 0.21 7.40
CA THR A 178 17.54 0.37 5.98
C THR A 178 18.99 -0.02 5.64
N PRO A 179 20.01 0.27 6.48
CA PRO A 179 21.39 -0.21 6.24
C PRO A 179 21.56 -1.73 6.36
N GLU A 180 20.69 -2.42 7.13
CA GLU A 180 20.73 -3.87 7.29
C GLU A 180 20.01 -4.61 6.17
N LYS A 181 19.12 -3.91 5.44
CA LYS A 181 18.48 -4.48 4.27
C LYS A 181 19.49 -4.70 3.14
N PRO A 182 19.22 -5.65 2.25
CA PRO A 182 20.09 -5.90 1.09
C PRO A 182 20.38 -4.60 0.34
N GLN A 183 21.68 -4.35 0.10
CA GLN A 183 22.10 -3.21 -0.67
C GLN A 183 21.71 -3.41 -2.13
N VAL A 184 21.03 -2.45 -2.71
CA VAL A 184 20.63 -2.44 -4.12
C VAL A 184 21.52 -1.49 -4.89
N ASP A 185 21.82 -1.85 -6.13
CA ASP A 185 22.56 -0.96 -7.03
C ASP A 185 21.63 0.08 -7.63
N TYR A 186 21.54 1.22 -6.95
CA TYR A 186 20.76 2.34 -7.45
C TYR A 186 21.44 2.93 -8.69
N SER A 187 20.76 2.90 -9.82
CA SER A 187 21.22 3.61 -11.05
C SER A 187 21.31 5.13 -10.83
N ASN A 188 20.53 5.68 -9.89
CA ASN A 188 20.57 7.08 -9.51
C ASN A 188 21.34 7.25 -8.19
N TRP A 189 22.54 7.87 -8.27
CA TRP A 189 23.38 8.14 -7.12
C TRP A 189 22.73 9.06 -6.06
N ILE A 190 21.77 9.90 -6.46
CA ILE A 190 21.02 10.77 -5.54
C ILE A 190 20.10 9.89 -4.67
N MET A 191 19.38 8.97 -5.27
CA MET A 191 18.52 8.03 -4.53
C MET A 191 19.31 7.19 -3.55
N ARG A 192 20.50 6.73 -3.93
CA ARG A 192 21.42 6.01 -3.04
C ARG A 192 21.78 6.81 -1.77
N LYS A 193 21.90 8.14 -1.89
CA LYS A 193 22.23 9.00 -0.74
C LYS A 193 21.01 9.47 0.06
N ILE A 194 19.86 9.64 -0.58
CA ILE A 194 18.67 10.25 0.04
C ILE A 194 17.75 9.20 0.64
N PHE A 195 17.54 8.08 -0.02
CA PHE A 195 16.55 7.09 0.40
C PHE A 195 16.83 6.47 1.78
N PRO A 196 18.05 6.02 2.13
CA PRO A 196 18.30 5.44 3.44
C PRO A 196 18.07 6.40 4.62
N PRO A 197 18.59 7.66 4.63
CA PRO A 197 18.31 8.59 5.73
C PRO A 197 16.84 8.99 5.78
N PHE A 198 16.16 9.12 4.63
CA PHE A 198 14.71 9.37 4.58
C PHE A 198 13.91 8.22 5.22
N SER A 199 14.21 6.99 4.84
CA SER A 199 13.55 5.80 5.43
C SER A 199 13.78 5.72 6.94
N HIS A 200 15.00 5.97 7.41
CA HIS A 200 15.32 6.02 8.83
C HIS A 200 14.50 7.09 9.57
N LEU A 201 14.39 8.28 8.98
CA LEU A 201 13.59 9.36 9.55
C LEU A 201 12.09 8.97 9.63
N CYS A 202 11.56 8.34 8.59
CA CYS A 202 10.18 7.84 8.60
C CYS A 202 9.94 6.86 9.75
N HIS A 203 10.86 5.92 10.00
CA HIS A 203 10.79 5.00 11.14
C HIS A 203 10.75 5.75 12.48
N LYS A 204 11.63 6.75 12.65
CA LYS A 204 11.67 7.57 13.88
C LYS A 204 10.39 8.38 14.07
N CYS A 205 9.87 8.99 13.01
CA CYS A 205 8.62 9.76 13.06
C CYS A 205 7.42 8.88 13.44
N GLN A 206 7.37 7.66 12.92
CA GLN A 206 6.31 6.69 13.22
C GLN A 206 6.45 6.06 14.61
N GLY A 207 7.57 6.28 15.32
CA GLY A 207 7.81 5.71 16.64
C GLY A 207 8.07 4.20 16.65
N ILE A 208 8.46 3.63 15.50
CA ILE A 208 8.70 2.19 15.32
C ILE A 208 9.84 1.70 16.22
N ASP A 209 10.82 2.55 16.52
CA ASP A 209 11.93 2.25 17.44
C ASP A 209 11.51 2.02 18.91
N LYS A 210 10.25 2.30 19.23
CA LYS A 210 9.68 2.12 20.60
C LYS A 210 8.75 0.91 20.70
N ILE A 211 8.61 0.16 19.64
CA ILE A 211 7.66 -0.94 19.51
C ILE A 211 8.45 -2.19 19.09
N ASP A 212 7.92 -3.36 19.39
CA ASP A 212 8.49 -4.59 18.82
C ASP A 212 8.45 -4.49 17.28
N SER A 213 9.62 -4.42 16.68
CA SER A 213 9.76 -4.29 15.23
C SER A 213 9.24 -5.53 14.47
N ARG A 214 8.99 -6.65 15.18
CA ARG A 214 8.35 -7.85 14.65
C ARG A 214 6.83 -7.87 14.85
N ASP A 215 6.25 -6.81 15.42
CA ASP A 215 4.80 -6.68 15.49
C ASP A 215 4.21 -6.82 14.07
N SER A 216 3.34 -7.80 13.88
CA SER A 216 2.74 -8.15 12.59
C SER A 216 1.98 -6.98 11.93
N ARG A 217 1.50 -6.03 12.74
CA ARG A 217 0.84 -4.80 12.26
C ARG A 217 1.82 -3.80 11.62
N LEU A 218 3.13 -4.00 11.82
CA LEU A 218 4.22 -3.23 11.21
C LEU A 218 5.00 -4.05 10.20
N SER A 219 5.21 -5.31 10.51
CA SER A 219 6.07 -6.24 9.78
C SER A 219 5.27 -7.47 9.34
N PRO A 220 4.48 -7.37 8.27
CA PRO A 220 3.63 -8.48 7.80
C PRO A 220 4.42 -9.75 7.46
N LEU A 221 5.74 -9.68 7.27
CA LEU A 221 6.61 -10.85 7.10
C LEU A 221 6.56 -11.83 8.29
N PHE A 222 6.21 -11.34 9.49
CA PHE A 222 6.11 -12.15 10.72
C PHE A 222 4.67 -12.59 11.04
N THR A 223 3.70 -12.24 10.20
CA THR A 223 2.33 -12.73 10.29
C THR A 223 2.27 -14.19 9.83
N ASP A 224 1.39 -14.98 10.45
CA ASP A 224 1.07 -16.30 9.93
C ASP A 224 0.54 -16.19 8.48
N PRO A 225 1.14 -16.84 7.49
CA PRO A 225 0.73 -16.72 6.10
C PRO A 225 -0.72 -17.16 5.84
N ARG A 226 -1.32 -17.97 6.70
CA ARG A 226 -2.73 -18.37 6.62
C ARG A 226 -3.70 -17.22 6.85
N ASN A 227 -3.28 -16.16 7.54
CA ASN A 227 -4.11 -14.99 7.84
C ASN A 227 -4.29 -14.05 6.65
N PHE A 228 -3.44 -14.15 5.63
CA PHE A 228 -3.58 -13.31 4.43
C PHE A 228 -4.82 -13.71 3.61
N PRO A 229 -5.36 -12.79 2.77
CA PRO A 229 -6.38 -13.14 1.77
C PRO A 229 -5.92 -14.27 0.85
N ASP A 230 -6.85 -14.93 0.18
CA ASP A 230 -6.52 -16.01 -0.75
C ASP A 230 -5.78 -15.49 -2.00
N ASN A 231 -6.00 -14.23 -2.38
CA ASN A 231 -5.33 -13.60 -3.51
C ASN A 231 -4.37 -12.51 -3.03
N VAL A 232 -3.08 -12.67 -3.29
CA VAL A 232 -2.03 -11.72 -2.90
C VAL A 232 -1.16 -11.36 -4.10
N LEU A 233 -0.99 -10.07 -4.36
CA LEU A 233 -0.08 -9.57 -5.38
C LEU A 233 0.92 -8.62 -4.77
N THR A 234 2.21 -8.97 -4.86
CA THR A 234 3.29 -8.07 -4.48
C THR A 234 4.12 -7.69 -5.70
N ILE A 235 4.22 -6.41 -5.96
CA ILE A 235 5.02 -5.86 -7.07
C ILE A 235 6.13 -5.01 -6.48
N THR A 236 7.37 -5.24 -6.88
CA THR A 236 8.53 -4.50 -6.41
C THR A 236 9.38 -4.00 -7.57
N ALA A 237 10.48 -3.33 -7.28
CA ALA A 237 11.45 -2.84 -8.24
C ALA A 237 12.82 -3.46 -7.97
N SER A 238 13.61 -3.73 -9.01
CA SER A 238 14.95 -4.33 -8.85
C SER A 238 15.91 -3.44 -8.06
N GLN A 239 15.70 -2.13 -8.08
CA GLN A 239 16.48 -1.15 -7.32
C GLN A 239 15.72 -0.69 -6.05
N CYS A 240 15.01 -1.61 -5.40
CA CYS A 240 14.30 -1.36 -4.16
C CYS A 240 14.76 -2.32 -3.06
N SER A 241 15.24 -1.80 -1.94
CA SER A 241 15.73 -2.59 -0.80
C SER A 241 14.65 -3.47 -0.14
N PHE A 242 13.37 -3.28 -0.50
CA PHE A 242 12.25 -4.07 0.00
C PHE A 242 11.91 -5.29 -0.88
N ALA A 243 12.62 -5.48 -2.02
CA ALA A 243 12.27 -6.51 -2.98
C ALA A 243 12.37 -7.92 -2.41
N LEU A 244 13.49 -8.25 -1.74
CA LEU A 244 13.71 -9.60 -1.23
C LEU A 244 12.76 -9.99 -0.08
N GLU A 245 12.43 -9.05 0.81
CA GLU A 245 11.50 -9.31 1.91
C GLU A 245 10.05 -9.49 1.40
N ALA A 246 9.66 -8.78 0.34
CA ALA A 246 8.36 -8.95 -0.31
C ALA A 246 8.29 -10.29 -1.07
N GLU A 247 9.36 -10.69 -1.73
CA GLU A 247 9.47 -12.01 -2.37
C GLU A 247 9.37 -13.13 -1.35
N GLU A 248 10.09 -13.01 -0.21
CA GLU A 248 10.04 -13.99 0.88
C GLU A 248 8.62 -14.13 1.43
N LEU A 249 7.95 -13.00 1.72
CA LEU A 249 6.57 -13.02 2.20
C LEU A 249 5.65 -13.72 1.20
N THR A 250 5.75 -13.35 -0.09
CA THR A 250 4.88 -13.93 -1.12
C THR A 250 5.07 -15.43 -1.24
N LYS A 251 6.32 -15.92 -1.22
CA LYS A 251 6.62 -17.36 -1.24
C LYS A 251 6.05 -18.09 -0.02
N LYS A 252 6.10 -17.48 1.17
CA LYS A 252 5.49 -18.06 2.38
C LYS A 252 3.98 -18.20 2.22
N ILE A 253 3.31 -17.19 1.66
CA ILE A 253 1.86 -17.23 1.44
C ILE A 253 1.51 -18.26 0.37
N ASP A 254 2.23 -18.28 -0.75
CA ASP A 254 1.97 -19.20 -1.88
C ASP A 254 2.19 -20.68 -1.51
N SER A 255 2.98 -20.95 -0.45
CA SER A 255 3.17 -22.31 0.07
C SER A 255 1.97 -22.88 0.85
N ILE A 256 0.94 -22.06 1.10
CA ILE A 256 -0.27 -22.46 1.83
C ILE A 256 -1.33 -22.93 0.82
N ASP A 257 -1.87 -24.11 1.03
CA ASP A 257 -2.93 -24.66 0.18
C ASP A 257 -4.14 -23.71 0.12
N GLY A 258 -4.64 -23.47 -1.09
CA GLY A 258 -5.77 -22.58 -1.35
C GLY A 258 -5.39 -21.10 -1.48
N LYS A 259 -4.13 -20.71 -1.23
CA LYS A 259 -3.65 -19.35 -1.49
C LYS A 259 -3.09 -19.22 -2.92
N PHE A 260 -3.30 -18.06 -3.51
CA PHE A 260 -2.75 -17.66 -4.79
C PHE A 260 -1.95 -16.37 -4.59
N ALA A 261 -0.64 -16.49 -4.44
CA ALA A 261 0.23 -15.36 -4.19
C ALA A 261 1.25 -15.19 -5.32
N VAL A 262 1.28 -13.99 -5.90
CA VAL A 262 2.13 -13.66 -7.04
C VAL A 262 3.10 -12.56 -6.66
N TYR A 263 4.38 -12.80 -6.92
CA TYR A 263 5.44 -11.80 -6.82
C TYR A 263 5.90 -11.37 -8.21
N LYS A 264 6.06 -10.06 -8.40
CA LYS A 264 6.66 -9.49 -9.62
C LYS A 264 7.70 -8.44 -9.29
N ARG A 265 8.90 -8.58 -9.84
CA ARG A 265 9.96 -7.58 -9.76
C ARG A 265 10.08 -6.85 -11.09
N MET A 266 9.98 -5.52 -11.06
CA MET A 266 10.13 -4.67 -12.24
C MET A 266 11.60 -4.34 -12.44
N GLU A 267 12.19 -4.89 -13.49
CA GLU A 267 13.61 -4.73 -13.77
C GLU A 267 13.95 -3.30 -14.25
N GLY A 268 15.13 -2.82 -13.84
CA GLY A 268 15.60 -1.46 -14.16
C GLY A 268 14.83 -0.33 -13.49
N CYS A 269 13.90 -0.65 -12.59
CA CYS A 269 13.07 0.32 -11.89
C CYS A 269 13.57 0.58 -10.47
N ALA A 270 13.41 1.80 -9.97
CA ALA A 270 13.68 2.20 -8.61
C ALA A 270 12.39 2.27 -7.77
N HIS A 271 12.51 2.46 -6.45
CA HIS A 271 11.35 2.66 -5.57
C HIS A 271 10.50 3.85 -6.03
N GLY A 272 9.20 3.65 -6.24
CA GLY A 272 8.27 4.71 -6.68
C GLY A 272 8.35 5.06 -8.17
N TRP A 273 8.94 4.20 -9.02
CA TRP A 273 9.15 4.44 -10.45
C TRP A 273 7.89 4.85 -11.21
N ASP A 274 6.75 4.38 -10.80
CA ASP A 274 5.46 4.60 -11.47
C ASP A 274 4.94 6.05 -11.33
N LYS A 275 5.38 6.77 -10.29
CA LYS A 275 4.95 8.15 -10.02
C LYS A 275 5.62 9.19 -10.92
N GLU A 276 6.81 8.86 -11.45
CA GLU A 276 7.61 9.76 -12.29
C GLU A 276 7.81 9.20 -13.71
N ALA A 277 7.06 8.14 -14.09
CA ALA A 277 7.21 7.46 -15.35
C ALA A 277 6.78 8.37 -16.53
N ILE A 278 7.74 8.64 -17.43
CA ILE A 278 7.51 9.47 -18.62
C ILE A 278 7.05 8.57 -19.76
N ARG A 279 6.02 8.99 -20.48
CA ARG A 279 5.48 8.24 -21.63
C ARG A 279 6.57 7.92 -22.66
N GLY A 280 6.59 6.66 -23.12
CA GLY A 280 7.58 6.17 -24.09
C GLY A 280 8.90 5.69 -23.48
N THR A 281 9.05 5.72 -22.16
CA THR A 281 10.22 5.16 -21.46
C THR A 281 9.95 3.72 -20.99
N SER A 282 11.03 2.98 -20.70
CA SER A 282 10.95 1.64 -20.11
C SER A 282 10.23 1.66 -18.73
N GLN A 283 10.38 2.74 -17.97
CA GLN A 283 9.67 2.91 -16.70
C GLN A 283 8.16 3.05 -16.90
N CYS A 284 7.72 3.73 -17.98
CA CYS A 284 6.30 3.80 -18.32
C CYS A 284 5.75 2.42 -18.69
N ALA A 285 6.47 1.66 -19.50
CA ALA A 285 6.08 0.29 -19.85
C ALA A 285 6.00 -0.61 -18.61
N ALA A 286 6.95 -0.49 -17.68
CA ALA A 286 6.93 -1.20 -16.41
C ALA A 286 5.73 -0.78 -15.52
N LYS A 287 5.34 0.51 -15.51
CA LYS A 287 4.14 0.98 -14.84
C LYS A 287 2.88 0.37 -15.43
N GLU A 288 2.76 0.40 -16.75
CA GLU A 288 1.62 -0.17 -17.49
C GLU A 288 1.49 -1.68 -17.23
N GLU A 289 2.63 -2.40 -17.23
CA GLU A 289 2.68 -3.82 -16.85
C GLU A 289 2.21 -4.05 -15.42
N ALA A 290 2.75 -3.29 -14.45
CA ALA A 290 2.37 -3.40 -13.05
C ALA A 290 0.87 -3.19 -12.82
N TYR A 291 0.30 -2.15 -13.44
CA TYR A 291 -1.11 -1.83 -13.29
C TYR A 291 -2.01 -2.86 -14.02
N SER A 292 -1.55 -3.42 -15.13
CA SER A 292 -2.25 -4.53 -15.81
C SER A 292 -2.31 -5.79 -14.96
N LEU A 293 -1.25 -6.11 -14.19
CA LEU A 293 -1.26 -7.23 -13.25
C LEU A 293 -2.29 -7.02 -12.13
N VAL A 294 -2.38 -5.80 -11.61
CA VAL A 294 -3.41 -5.44 -10.61
C VAL A 294 -4.82 -5.65 -11.16
N ILE A 295 -5.08 -5.13 -12.37
CA ILE A 295 -6.37 -5.27 -13.03
C ILE A 295 -6.71 -6.75 -13.26
N SER A 296 -5.73 -7.55 -13.70
CA SER A 296 -5.91 -8.99 -13.91
C SER A 296 -6.25 -9.73 -12.62
N MET A 297 -5.59 -9.40 -11.51
CA MET A 297 -5.89 -9.96 -10.18
C MET A 297 -7.34 -9.63 -9.77
N LEU A 298 -7.75 -8.37 -9.87
CA LEU A 298 -9.08 -7.92 -9.50
C LEU A 298 -10.20 -8.48 -10.41
N GLN A 299 -9.85 -8.91 -11.63
CA GLN A 299 -10.76 -9.58 -12.57
C GLN A 299 -10.78 -11.10 -12.43
N GLY A 300 -9.99 -11.68 -11.50
CA GLY A 300 -9.86 -13.12 -11.32
C GLY A 300 -9.19 -13.86 -12.50
N LYS A 301 -8.36 -13.14 -13.30
CA LYS A 301 -7.66 -13.71 -14.46
C LYS A 301 -6.29 -14.30 -14.06
N ASN A 302 -6.31 -15.29 -13.19
CA ASN A 302 -5.11 -15.87 -12.58
C ASN A 302 -4.16 -16.51 -13.60
N ASP A 303 -4.66 -17.17 -14.63
CA ASP A 303 -3.82 -17.77 -15.70
C ASP A 303 -3.04 -16.70 -16.48
N ALA A 304 -3.68 -15.57 -16.77
CA ALA A 304 -3.03 -14.45 -17.44
C ALA A 304 -1.93 -13.82 -16.56
N LEU A 305 -2.15 -13.76 -15.25
CA LEU A 305 -1.13 -13.31 -14.28
C LEU A 305 0.10 -14.22 -14.31
N LEU A 306 -0.09 -15.53 -14.20
CA LEU A 306 1.02 -16.49 -14.22
C LEU A 306 1.79 -16.47 -15.54
N THR A 307 1.10 -16.33 -16.67
CA THR A 307 1.75 -16.23 -17.98
C THR A 307 2.60 -14.97 -18.08
N ASN A 308 2.09 -13.83 -17.68
CA ASN A 308 2.81 -12.55 -17.72
C ASN A 308 4.01 -12.50 -16.76
N VAL A 309 3.96 -13.23 -15.64
CA VAL A 309 5.08 -13.30 -14.69
C VAL A 309 6.17 -14.23 -15.21
N LYS A 310 5.82 -15.41 -15.76
CA LYS A 310 6.78 -16.43 -16.23
C LYS A 310 7.42 -16.13 -17.58
N SER A 311 6.79 -15.35 -18.45
CA SER A 311 7.29 -15.08 -19.80
C SER A 311 8.48 -14.12 -19.86
N LYS A 312 8.93 -13.59 -18.74
CA LYS A 312 9.99 -12.58 -18.62
C LYS A 312 11.06 -12.93 -17.57
N GLU A 313 11.06 -14.14 -17.02
CA GLU A 313 12.19 -14.76 -16.33
C GLU A 313 13.15 -15.40 -17.36
#